data_b4dfded5073dfa6ce64a7c7b923a06da
#
_entry.id   b4dfded5073dfa6ce64a7c7b923a06da
#
_cell.length_a   1.000
_cell.length_b   1.000
_cell.length_c   1.000
_cell.angle_alpha   90.00
_cell.angle_beta   90.00
_cell.angle_gamma   90.00
#
_symmetry.space_group_name_H-M   'P 1'
#
loop_
_entity.id
_entity.type
_entity.pdbx_description
1 polymer ?
#
loop_
_entity_poly.entity_id
_entity_poly.type
_entity_poly.pdbx_seq_one_letter_code
_entity_poly.pdbx_strand_id
1 'polypeptide(L)'
;LRHTYRAFLKKGIDLAPLGIEKWADDIAYFCTPRGARIIGGAGVDGIHYCFVQGFGEMVFAVSPMNPAPHYVHPLASDFLDFLRLLLACEDSAALEQAWQWDREQFETFLRENPATKEQRAVLAQITEQMGLSPMENPWQYLRELQDSFDYSQIKYTEEFYDLDMNPDAPQQTPEWNVYFEGSFWECCNRTRPGKELVVQTEFEWAGHHWLIPSAYICGKGLVVDFCMRVEPSDILVFMEKWDLSFENEASRESSEDERMRLELDDPMQMDFDSVLWLNGRKLSQRCGCGTGYNPCLPPEAVDYESKLVLEHYGLDTNFGWMIWRYSYPWATKRPSKLRTLAVSMIQENVSIPGPHFMVSRPGDTFTFPYCGQEYILTVQEYVARTADMSSIVEAGTEYPEYYVAMSYTVAPELPDGVMSLADCDDGDRPRQAPCAPDQPKVSSSAVVIGFIGGVDGPASTLAGEKQGKLRAACSSLRFAPVEDVEWRIIFHEKQFEDMTLELIPSNEAKRSISGR
;
A
#
# COMPACT_ATOMS: atom_id res chain seq x y z
N LEU A 1 28.45 17.00 17.52
CA LEU A 1 27.51 18.05 17.86
C LEU A 1 28.22 19.37 17.77
N ARG A 2 27.71 20.23 16.92
CA ARG A 2 28.23 21.56 16.69
C ARG A 2 27.93 22.48 17.84
N HIS A 3 28.68 23.51 18.01
CA HIS A 3 28.74 24.28 19.27
C HIS A 3 27.39 24.94 19.60
N THR A 4 26.71 25.49 18.58
CA THR A 4 25.50 26.29 18.75
C THR A 4 24.26 25.41 18.99
N TYR A 5 24.08 24.36 18.18
CA TYR A 5 22.99 23.42 18.38
C TYR A 5 23.08 22.68 19.74
N ARG A 6 24.29 22.33 20.19
CA ARG A 6 24.46 21.75 21.54
C ARG A 6 24.07 22.71 22.66
N ALA A 7 24.40 24.01 22.49
CA ALA A 7 24.02 25.03 23.47
C ALA A 7 22.49 25.19 23.52
N PHE A 8 21.82 25.14 22.36
CA PHE A 8 20.37 25.18 22.26
C PHE A 8 19.71 23.98 22.94
N LEU A 9 20.16 22.76 22.68
CA LEU A 9 19.61 21.56 23.32
C LEU A 9 19.64 21.59 24.84
N LYS A 10 20.64 22.26 25.44
CA LYS A 10 20.74 22.43 26.91
C LYS A 10 19.69 23.37 27.47
N LYS A 11 19.05 24.20 26.65
CA LYS A 11 17.97 25.09 27.06
C LYS A 11 16.64 24.37 27.22
N GLY A 12 16.48 23.18 26.59
CA GLY A 12 15.27 22.39 26.72
C GLY A 12 14.05 23.01 26.01
N ILE A 13 14.26 23.87 25.02
CA ILE A 13 13.19 24.47 24.23
C ILE A 13 12.67 23.42 23.27
N ASP A 14 11.36 23.14 23.32
CA ASP A 14 10.67 22.25 22.42
C ASP A 14 10.22 23.01 21.16
N LEU A 15 10.66 22.56 19.99
CA LEU A 15 10.32 23.16 18.69
C LEU A 15 9.11 22.49 18.01
N ALA A 16 8.50 21.47 18.60
CA ALA A 16 7.35 20.77 18.01
C ALA A 16 6.19 21.71 17.66
N PRO A 17 5.82 22.72 18.50
CA PRO A 17 4.78 23.67 18.10
C PRO A 17 5.10 24.51 16.87
N LEU A 18 6.38 24.63 16.50
CA LEU A 18 6.85 25.35 15.30
C LEU A 18 7.03 24.41 14.08
N GLY A 19 6.43 23.21 14.11
CA GLY A 19 6.54 22.24 13.03
C GLY A 19 7.87 21.49 12.97
N ILE A 20 8.61 21.39 14.09
CA ILE A 20 9.87 20.64 14.17
C ILE A 20 9.77 19.65 15.33
N GLU A 21 9.12 18.53 15.04
CA GLU A 21 8.90 17.46 15.99
C GLU A 21 10.16 16.61 16.21
N LYS A 22 10.23 15.96 17.34
CA LYS A 22 11.30 15.00 17.61
C LYS A 22 11.21 13.84 16.62
N TRP A 23 12.28 13.67 15.83
CA TRP A 23 12.37 12.54 14.91
C TRP A 23 12.43 11.23 15.69
N ALA A 24 11.45 10.38 15.43
CA ALA A 24 11.39 9.04 16.02
C ALA A 24 12.19 8.11 15.11
N ASP A 25 13.28 7.54 15.65
CA ASP A 25 14.18 6.61 14.98
C ASP A 25 15.09 7.23 13.89
N ASP A 26 16.25 6.59 13.64
CA ASP A 26 17.22 6.98 12.61
C ASP A 26 16.77 6.57 11.20
N ILE A 27 15.48 6.77 10.85
CA ILE A 27 14.95 6.46 9.54
C ILE A 27 15.38 7.56 8.57
N ALA A 28 16.25 7.21 7.62
CA ALA A 28 16.60 8.05 6.49
C ALA A 28 15.73 7.68 5.29
N TYR A 29 15.27 8.69 4.56
CA TYR A 29 14.59 8.48 3.26
C TYR A 29 15.62 8.39 2.14
N PHE A 30 15.23 7.87 0.99
CA PHE A 30 16.09 7.74 -0.21
C PHE A 30 16.82 9.05 -0.55
N CYS A 31 16.13 10.20 -0.40
CA CYS A 31 16.68 11.52 -0.69
C CYS A 31 17.39 12.19 0.50
N THR A 32 17.50 11.52 1.65
CA THR A 32 18.25 12.05 2.79
C THR A 32 19.75 12.10 2.45
N PRO A 33 20.42 13.26 2.53
CA PRO A 33 21.84 13.36 2.18
C PRO A 33 22.72 12.42 3.00
N ARG A 34 23.74 11.85 2.36
CA ARG A 34 24.71 10.99 3.05
C ARG A 34 25.42 11.74 4.18
N GLY A 35 25.40 11.15 5.37
CA GLY A 35 25.97 11.75 6.57
C GLY A 35 25.11 12.89 7.13
N ALA A 36 23.84 12.95 6.74
CA ALA A 36 22.86 13.83 7.37
C ALA A 36 22.67 13.46 8.84
N ARG A 37 22.45 14.49 9.64
CA ARG A 37 22.05 14.36 11.02
C ARG A 37 20.71 15.06 11.20
N ILE A 38 19.66 14.31 11.33
CA ILE A 38 18.31 14.82 11.49
C ILE A 38 18.18 15.51 12.86
N ILE A 39 17.58 16.70 12.86
CA ILE A 39 17.34 17.53 14.05
C ILE A 39 15.85 17.61 14.41
N GLY A 40 14.97 17.23 13.51
CA GLY A 40 13.52 17.13 13.69
C GLY A 40 12.81 16.89 12.37
N GLY A 41 11.51 16.61 12.42
CA GLY A 41 10.64 16.43 11.26
C GLY A 41 9.38 17.25 11.35
N ALA A 42 8.69 17.45 10.22
CA ALA A 42 7.41 18.16 10.17
C ALA A 42 6.21 17.33 10.65
N GLY A 43 6.44 16.04 10.99
CA GLY A 43 5.37 15.11 11.40
C GLY A 43 4.53 14.55 10.25
N VAL A 44 4.73 15.00 9.01
CA VAL A 44 4.00 14.58 7.80
C VAL A 44 4.97 14.36 6.63
N ASP A 45 4.57 13.51 5.67
CA ASP A 45 5.19 13.31 4.36
C ASP A 45 6.71 13.01 4.38
N GLY A 46 7.24 12.55 5.52
CA GLY A 46 8.66 12.30 5.68
C GLY A 46 9.55 13.54 5.67
N ILE A 47 8.95 14.74 5.69
CA ILE A 47 9.69 16.02 5.71
C ILE A 47 10.51 16.12 7.01
N HIS A 48 11.80 16.37 6.84
CA HIS A 48 12.70 16.49 7.98
C HIS A 48 13.79 17.54 7.78
N TYR A 49 14.31 18.03 8.89
CA TYR A 49 15.36 19.04 8.94
C TYR A 49 16.66 18.40 9.42
N CYS A 50 17.78 18.74 8.78
CA CYS A 50 19.05 18.11 9.10
C CYS A 50 20.26 19.02 8.92
N PHE A 51 21.37 18.65 9.56
CA PHE A 51 22.71 19.08 9.18
C PHE A 51 23.32 18.05 8.26
N VAL A 52 24.05 18.49 7.23
CA VAL A 52 24.73 17.61 6.31
C VAL A 52 26.25 17.67 6.56
N GLN A 53 26.91 16.52 6.51
CA GLN A 53 28.36 16.45 6.71
C GLN A 53 29.10 17.25 5.61
N GLY A 54 29.99 18.14 6.03
CA GLY A 54 30.74 19.02 5.12
C GLY A 54 30.26 20.48 5.12
N PHE A 55 28.99 20.73 5.49
CA PHE A 55 28.36 22.06 5.40
C PHE A 55 28.26 22.84 6.72
N GLY A 56 29.06 22.52 7.68
CA GLY A 56 29.07 23.29 8.93
C GLY A 56 27.78 23.09 9.75
N GLU A 57 27.18 24.14 10.34
CA GLU A 57 25.87 24.14 11.00
C GLU A 57 24.73 24.61 10.06
N MET A 58 24.93 24.54 8.75
CA MET A 58 23.91 24.83 7.77
C MET A 58 22.75 23.85 7.93
N VAL A 59 21.53 24.39 7.96
CA VAL A 59 20.30 23.61 8.11
C VAL A 59 19.67 23.40 6.75
N PHE A 60 19.30 22.15 6.47
CA PHE A 60 18.60 21.76 5.25
C PHE A 60 17.21 21.22 5.58
N ALA A 61 16.23 21.49 4.72
CA ALA A 61 15.00 20.74 4.63
C ALA A 61 15.18 19.58 3.62
N VAL A 62 14.61 18.45 3.94
CA VAL A 62 14.51 17.27 3.08
C VAL A 62 13.05 16.92 2.96
N SER A 63 12.52 16.91 1.73
CA SER A 63 11.10 16.70 1.44
C SER A 63 10.96 15.59 0.39
N PRO A 64 10.74 14.33 0.81
CA PRO A 64 10.68 13.17 -0.09
C PRO A 64 9.58 13.26 -1.14
N MET A 65 8.50 14.02 -0.87
CA MET A 65 7.36 14.18 -1.77
C MET A 65 7.53 15.28 -2.82
N ASN A 66 8.62 16.04 -2.76
CA ASN A 66 8.89 17.05 -3.78
C ASN A 66 9.26 16.40 -5.11
N PRO A 67 8.97 17.05 -6.26
CA PRO A 67 9.42 16.55 -7.56
C PRO A 67 10.95 16.63 -7.69
N ALA A 68 11.55 15.72 -8.43
CA ALA A 68 12.98 15.77 -8.75
C ALA A 68 13.32 17.08 -9.50
N PRO A 69 14.46 17.72 -9.22
CA PRO A 69 15.51 17.39 -8.24
C PRO A 69 15.32 18.08 -6.86
N HIS A 70 14.15 18.56 -6.52
CA HIS A 70 13.86 19.50 -5.43
C HIS A 70 13.65 18.83 -4.06
N TYR A 71 14.36 17.74 -3.78
CA TYR A 71 14.23 17.02 -2.51
C TYR A 71 14.92 17.68 -1.33
N VAL A 72 15.98 18.46 -1.57
CA VAL A 72 16.82 19.02 -0.52
C VAL A 72 17.11 20.48 -0.80
N HIS A 73 16.78 21.35 0.16
CA HIS A 73 17.04 22.78 0.07
C HIS A 73 17.75 23.31 1.33
N PRO A 74 18.79 24.16 1.19
CA PRO A 74 19.36 24.87 2.31
C PRO A 74 18.35 25.90 2.82
N LEU A 75 18.15 25.94 4.15
CA LEU A 75 17.28 26.89 4.82
C LEU A 75 18.07 27.99 5.52
N ALA A 76 19.18 27.65 6.16
CA ALA A 76 19.96 28.60 6.90
C ALA A 76 21.45 28.28 6.83
N SER A 77 22.30 29.30 6.78
CA SER A 77 23.75 29.16 6.74
C SER A 77 24.33 28.60 8.04
N ASP A 78 23.61 28.78 9.16
CA ASP A 78 23.91 28.18 10.44
C ASP A 78 22.63 28.00 11.28
N PHE A 79 22.76 27.37 12.46
CA PHE A 79 21.62 27.10 13.34
C PHE A 79 21.05 28.36 14.01
N LEU A 80 21.82 29.45 14.21
CA LEU A 80 21.28 30.70 14.74
C LEU A 80 20.39 31.40 13.73
N ASP A 81 20.82 31.45 12.47
CA ASP A 81 20.00 32.00 11.39
C ASP A 81 18.73 31.16 11.17
N PHE A 82 18.78 29.84 11.35
CA PHE A 82 17.58 29.00 11.35
C PHE A 82 16.58 29.40 12.45
N LEU A 83 17.05 29.62 13.68
CA LEU A 83 16.20 30.12 14.76
C LEU A 83 15.64 31.53 14.46
N ARG A 84 16.41 32.41 13.85
CA ARG A 84 15.97 33.76 13.45
C ARG A 84 14.91 33.71 12.34
N LEU A 85 15.02 32.74 11.43
CA LEU A 85 14.00 32.46 10.43
C LEU A 85 12.72 31.95 11.08
N LEU A 86 12.80 31.03 12.03
CA LEU A 86 11.62 30.58 12.80
C LEU A 86 10.96 31.72 13.55
N LEU A 87 11.75 32.64 14.13
CA LEU A 87 11.21 33.84 14.77
C LEU A 87 10.49 34.77 13.77
N ALA A 88 10.92 34.82 12.51
CA ALA A 88 10.34 35.69 11.50
C ALA A 88 9.10 35.05 10.80
N CYS A 89 9.13 33.74 10.59
CA CYS A 89 8.09 33.01 9.87
C CYS A 89 7.07 32.35 10.79
N GLU A 90 7.35 32.33 12.09
CA GLU A 90 6.49 31.78 13.15
C GLU A 90 6.23 30.27 13.07
N ASP A 91 6.61 29.61 11.94
CA ASP A 91 6.47 28.18 11.66
C ASP A 91 7.55 27.71 10.68
N SER A 92 7.83 26.41 10.65
CA SER A 92 8.80 25.81 9.72
C SER A 92 8.22 25.54 8.33
N ALA A 93 6.90 25.44 8.18
CA ALA A 93 6.26 25.15 6.91
C ALA A 93 6.58 26.20 5.83
N ALA A 94 6.56 27.49 6.19
CA ALA A 94 6.94 28.56 5.26
C ALA A 94 8.40 28.43 4.79
N LEU A 95 9.30 27.95 5.64
CA LEU A 95 10.71 27.78 5.30
C LEU A 95 10.93 26.62 4.33
N GLU A 96 10.22 25.51 4.54
CA GLU A 96 10.29 24.33 3.70
C GLU A 96 9.74 24.59 2.30
N GLN A 97 8.64 25.36 2.18
CA GLN A 97 7.96 25.66 0.92
C GLN A 97 8.58 26.85 0.15
N ALA A 98 9.45 27.65 0.75
CA ALA A 98 10.01 28.88 0.17
C ALA A 98 10.70 28.70 -1.19
N TRP A 99 11.22 27.50 -1.48
CA TRP A 99 11.93 27.23 -2.73
C TRP A 99 11.05 27.35 -3.99
N GLN A 100 9.74 27.09 -3.86
CA GLN A 100 8.79 27.12 -4.97
C GLN A 100 7.92 28.39 -5.02
N TRP A 101 7.94 29.21 -3.95
CA TRP A 101 7.11 30.40 -3.85
C TRP A 101 7.83 31.66 -4.32
N ASP A 102 7.09 32.54 -4.97
CA ASP A 102 7.52 33.92 -5.13
C ASP A 102 7.32 34.69 -3.82
N ARG A 103 7.74 35.96 -3.83
CA ARG A 103 7.67 36.81 -2.63
C ARG A 103 6.23 37.06 -2.18
N GLU A 104 5.32 37.25 -3.11
CA GLU A 104 3.92 37.56 -2.80
C GLU A 104 3.23 36.35 -2.17
N GLN A 105 3.48 35.15 -2.71
CA GLN A 105 2.98 33.89 -2.16
C GLN A 105 3.50 33.64 -0.75
N PHE A 106 4.81 33.84 -0.52
CA PHE A 106 5.42 33.68 0.78
C PHE A 106 4.85 34.63 1.83
N GLU A 107 4.77 35.94 1.51
CA GLU A 107 4.23 36.97 2.41
C GLU A 107 2.71 36.76 2.65
N THR A 108 1.98 36.25 1.66
CA THR A 108 0.56 35.90 1.79
C THR A 108 0.37 34.72 2.74
N PHE A 109 1.17 33.66 2.59
CA PHE A 109 1.13 32.53 3.50
C PHE A 109 1.34 32.94 4.97
N LEU A 110 2.37 33.73 5.25
CA LEU A 110 2.64 34.22 6.61
C LEU A 110 1.48 35.04 7.19
N ARG A 111 0.83 35.85 6.36
CA ARG A 111 -0.32 36.69 6.80
C ARG A 111 -1.57 35.85 7.10
N GLU A 112 -1.80 34.78 6.32
CA GLU A 112 -2.96 33.93 6.46
C GLU A 112 -2.80 32.88 7.57
N ASN A 113 -1.56 32.58 7.97
CA ASN A 113 -1.24 31.61 8.99
C ASN A 113 -0.50 32.27 10.18
N PRO A 114 -1.15 33.14 10.97
CA PRO A 114 -0.52 33.77 12.12
C PRO A 114 -0.26 32.76 13.24
N ALA A 115 0.82 32.97 13.97
CA ALA A 115 1.21 32.09 15.08
C ALA A 115 0.09 31.87 16.09
N THR A 116 -0.07 30.63 16.52
CA THR A 116 -0.93 30.23 17.63
C THR A 116 -0.38 30.73 18.97
N LYS A 117 -1.14 30.58 20.05
CA LYS A 117 -0.70 30.92 21.39
C LYS A 117 0.51 30.08 21.82
N GLU A 118 0.53 28.80 21.45
CA GLU A 118 1.62 27.87 21.79
C GLU A 118 2.89 28.19 21.01
N GLN A 119 2.77 28.46 19.70
CA GLN A 119 3.89 28.91 18.88
C GLN A 119 4.52 30.19 19.45
N ARG A 120 3.71 31.22 19.79
CA ARG A 120 4.21 32.46 20.41
C ARG A 120 4.94 32.23 21.72
N ALA A 121 4.51 31.25 22.51
CA ALA A 121 5.19 30.92 23.75
C ALA A 121 6.61 30.35 23.50
N VAL A 122 6.76 29.49 22.49
CA VAL A 122 8.07 28.95 22.08
C VAL A 122 8.95 30.02 21.46
N LEU A 123 8.40 30.86 20.59
CA LEU A 123 9.13 31.98 19.97
C LEU A 123 9.66 32.98 21.07
N ALA A 124 8.85 33.26 22.10
CA ALA A 124 9.27 34.06 23.22
C ALA A 124 10.44 33.42 24.00
N GLN A 125 10.39 32.09 24.21
CA GLN A 125 11.50 31.36 24.84
C GLN A 125 12.80 31.44 24.02
N ILE A 126 12.70 31.30 22.67
CA ILE A 126 13.86 31.43 21.78
C ILE A 126 14.46 32.85 21.92
N THR A 127 13.61 33.87 21.83
CA THR A 127 14.04 35.28 21.96
C THR A 127 14.75 35.53 23.31
N GLU A 128 14.12 35.12 24.40
CA GLU A 128 14.64 35.40 25.77
C GLU A 128 15.90 34.58 26.08
N GLN A 129 15.89 33.28 25.78
CA GLN A 129 16.98 32.39 26.21
C GLN A 129 18.18 32.38 25.26
N MET A 130 17.98 32.72 23.97
CA MET A 130 19.05 32.78 22.98
C MET A 130 19.47 34.20 22.64
N GLY A 131 18.71 35.23 23.06
CA GLY A 131 19.00 36.63 22.78
C GLY A 131 18.92 37.00 21.30
N LEU A 132 18.03 36.32 20.56
CA LEU A 132 17.89 36.48 19.11
C LEU A 132 16.72 37.39 18.74
N SER A 133 16.87 38.11 17.64
CA SER A 133 15.80 38.87 16.97
C SER A 133 15.39 38.17 15.68
N PRO A 134 14.13 38.33 15.23
CA PRO A 134 13.68 37.82 13.93
C PRO A 134 14.56 38.24 12.76
N MET A 135 14.61 37.42 11.72
CA MET A 135 15.25 37.75 10.43
C MET A 135 14.48 38.92 9.78
N GLU A 136 15.16 39.96 9.33
CA GLU A 136 14.49 41.17 8.77
C GLU A 136 13.79 40.88 7.44
N ASN A 137 14.42 40.09 6.55
CA ASN A 137 13.92 39.77 5.21
C ASN A 137 14.03 38.25 4.96
N PRO A 138 13.17 37.39 5.56
CA PRO A 138 13.33 35.94 5.54
C PRO A 138 13.26 35.38 4.11
N TRP A 139 12.34 35.84 3.26
CA TRP A 139 12.22 35.38 1.89
C TRP A 139 13.47 35.68 1.05
N GLN A 140 13.99 36.90 1.14
CA GLN A 140 15.19 37.31 0.41
C GLN A 140 16.41 36.48 0.87
N TYR A 141 16.57 36.28 2.16
CA TYR A 141 17.64 35.45 2.73
C TYR A 141 17.60 34.02 2.20
N LEU A 142 16.40 33.38 2.21
CA LEU A 142 16.20 32.02 1.72
C LEU A 142 16.53 31.92 0.24
N ARG A 143 16.05 32.85 -0.59
CA ARG A 143 16.31 32.86 -2.02
C ARG A 143 17.79 33.06 -2.34
N GLU A 144 18.44 34.05 -1.73
CA GLU A 144 19.88 34.27 -1.93
C GLU A 144 20.72 33.05 -1.53
N LEU A 145 20.37 32.38 -0.43
CA LEU A 145 21.03 31.16 0.01
C LEU A 145 20.81 30.02 -0.97
N GLN A 146 19.58 29.77 -1.41
CA GLN A 146 19.22 28.69 -2.32
C GLN A 146 19.79 28.91 -3.73
N ASP A 147 19.72 30.13 -4.26
CA ASP A 147 20.22 30.49 -5.58
C ASP A 147 21.75 30.45 -5.66
N SER A 148 22.46 30.73 -4.56
CA SER A 148 23.91 30.66 -4.49
C SER A 148 24.47 29.29 -4.11
N PHE A 149 23.62 28.35 -3.70
CA PHE A 149 24.05 27.05 -3.22
C PHE A 149 24.40 26.10 -4.37
N ASP A 150 25.57 25.46 -4.28
CA ASP A 150 26.00 24.44 -5.23
C ASP A 150 25.43 23.06 -4.80
N TYR A 151 24.28 22.70 -5.35
CA TYR A 151 23.60 21.44 -5.08
C TYR A 151 24.39 20.19 -5.48
N SER A 152 25.39 20.31 -6.38
CA SER A 152 26.25 19.19 -6.77
C SER A 152 27.14 18.68 -5.64
N GLN A 153 27.31 19.47 -4.58
CA GLN A 153 28.07 19.09 -3.39
C GLN A 153 27.28 18.19 -2.43
N ILE A 154 25.95 18.10 -2.56
CA ILE A 154 25.15 17.17 -1.78
C ILE A 154 25.40 15.77 -2.32
N LYS A 155 25.82 14.88 -1.42
CA LYS A 155 26.00 13.46 -1.73
C LYS A 155 24.89 12.66 -1.11
N TYR A 156 24.29 11.81 -1.91
CA TYR A 156 23.24 10.89 -1.48
C TYR A 156 23.79 9.48 -1.21
N THR A 157 22.94 8.60 -0.76
CA THR A 157 23.21 7.17 -0.64
C THR A 157 23.14 6.51 -2.02
N GLU A 158 23.64 5.29 -2.15
CA GLU A 158 23.50 4.52 -3.39
C GLU A 158 22.04 4.36 -3.81
N GLU A 159 21.16 4.17 -2.83
CA GLU A 159 19.70 4.09 -3.02
C GLU A 159 19.11 5.29 -3.78
N PHE A 160 19.59 6.51 -3.54
CA PHE A 160 19.14 7.70 -4.28
C PHE A 160 19.50 7.64 -5.77
N TYR A 161 20.69 7.15 -6.08
CA TYR A 161 21.14 7.05 -7.47
C TYR A 161 20.56 5.83 -8.20
N ASP A 162 20.14 4.82 -7.44
CA ASP A 162 19.49 3.62 -7.96
C ASP A 162 18.00 3.89 -8.28
N LEU A 163 17.38 4.85 -7.61
CA LEU A 163 16.02 5.32 -7.90
C LEU A 163 16.06 6.35 -9.05
N ASP A 164 16.29 6.01 -10.23
CA ASP A 164 16.33 6.75 -11.50
C ASP A 164 15.70 8.18 -11.52
N MET A 165 16.05 8.98 -10.51
CA MET A 165 15.50 10.31 -10.20
C MET A 165 16.31 11.44 -10.85
N ASN A 166 17.29 11.09 -11.67
CA ASN A 166 18.06 12.03 -12.47
C ASN A 166 17.75 11.81 -13.96
N PRO A 167 16.91 12.64 -14.60
CA PRO A 167 16.57 12.50 -16.01
C PRO A 167 17.79 12.62 -16.97
N ASP A 168 18.91 13.14 -16.49
CA ASP A 168 20.16 13.30 -17.25
C ASP A 168 21.24 12.25 -16.92
N ALA A 169 21.00 11.34 -15.98
CA ALA A 169 21.92 10.24 -15.73
C ALA A 169 21.81 9.18 -16.84
N PRO A 170 22.95 8.62 -17.34
CA PRO A 170 22.85 7.47 -18.23
C PRO A 170 22.15 6.35 -17.46
N GLN A 171 20.94 5.97 -17.92
CA GLN A 171 20.16 4.88 -17.36
C GLN A 171 21.00 3.61 -17.36
N GLN A 172 21.62 3.29 -16.24
CA GLN A 172 22.16 1.95 -16.03
C GLN A 172 20.96 1.07 -15.73
N THR A 173 20.65 0.18 -16.65
CA THR A 173 19.64 -0.86 -16.42
C THR A 173 20.01 -1.56 -15.12
N PRO A 174 19.16 -1.57 -14.10
CA PRO A 174 19.48 -2.20 -12.83
C PRO A 174 19.84 -3.67 -13.07
N GLU A 175 20.88 -4.13 -12.38
CA GLU A 175 21.28 -5.54 -12.47
C GLU A 175 20.11 -6.41 -11.96
N TRP A 176 19.71 -7.39 -12.79
CA TRP A 176 18.62 -8.31 -12.41
C TRP A 176 19.00 -9.17 -11.21
N ASN A 177 18.48 -8.81 -10.06
CA ASN A 177 18.69 -9.50 -8.80
C ASN A 177 17.35 -9.83 -8.12
N VAL A 178 17.12 -11.11 -7.82
CA VAL A 178 15.90 -11.58 -7.18
C VAL A 178 16.18 -11.94 -5.72
N TYR A 179 15.43 -11.36 -4.81
CA TYR A 179 15.57 -11.54 -3.37
C TYR A 179 14.36 -12.26 -2.78
N PHE A 180 14.54 -12.97 -1.67
CA PHE A 180 13.45 -13.73 -1.03
C PHE A 180 12.34 -12.84 -0.45
N GLU A 181 12.70 -11.67 0.05
CA GLU A 181 11.79 -10.65 0.59
C GLU A 181 12.11 -9.34 -0.15
N GLY A 182 11.57 -9.18 -1.35
CA GLY A 182 11.77 -8.02 -2.21
C GLY A 182 10.68 -7.92 -3.26
N SER A 183 10.59 -6.77 -3.91
CA SER A 183 9.81 -6.57 -5.12
C SER A 183 10.56 -7.09 -6.36
N PHE A 184 10.21 -6.64 -7.56
CA PHE A 184 10.89 -7.06 -8.78
C PHE A 184 12.32 -6.51 -8.88
N TRP A 185 12.65 -5.42 -8.21
CA TRP A 185 13.94 -4.72 -8.28
C TRP A 185 14.46 -4.19 -6.94
N GLU A 186 13.65 -4.18 -5.88
CA GLU A 186 14.04 -3.69 -4.57
C GLU A 186 14.26 -4.78 -3.55
N CYS A 187 15.20 -4.56 -2.64
CA CYS A 187 15.43 -5.40 -1.49
C CYS A 187 15.50 -4.57 -0.21
N CYS A 188 14.56 -4.79 0.70
CA CYS A 188 14.50 -4.11 2.00
C CYS A 188 15.63 -4.52 2.97
N ASN A 189 16.45 -5.52 2.66
CA ASN A 189 17.46 -6.07 3.58
C ASN A 189 18.75 -6.43 2.84
N ARG A 190 19.91 -6.36 3.52
CA ARG A 190 21.22 -6.81 3.04
C ARG A 190 21.30 -8.34 2.85
N THR A 191 20.39 -8.90 2.06
CA THR A 191 20.36 -10.31 1.72
C THR A 191 21.11 -10.53 0.41
N ARG A 192 21.62 -11.74 0.20
CA ARG A 192 22.23 -12.11 -1.09
C ARG A 192 21.12 -12.46 -2.09
N PRO A 193 21.25 -12.06 -3.36
CA PRO A 193 20.31 -12.45 -4.40
C PRO A 193 20.27 -13.98 -4.57
N GLY A 194 19.14 -14.47 -5.02
CA GLY A 194 18.91 -15.86 -5.34
C GLY A 194 19.70 -16.30 -6.57
N LYS A 195 20.13 -17.56 -6.59
CA LYS A 195 20.69 -18.15 -7.79
C LYS A 195 19.56 -18.57 -8.72
N GLU A 196 19.56 -18.03 -9.91
CA GLU A 196 18.58 -18.38 -10.94
C GLU A 196 18.71 -19.86 -11.37
N LEU A 197 17.55 -20.48 -11.52
CA LEU A 197 17.33 -21.79 -12.10
C LEU A 197 16.32 -21.63 -13.24
N VAL A 198 16.78 -21.64 -14.47
CA VAL A 198 15.94 -21.54 -15.66
C VAL A 198 15.00 -22.75 -15.72
N VAL A 199 13.73 -22.51 -15.81
CA VAL A 199 12.64 -23.51 -15.82
C VAL A 199 12.00 -23.58 -17.20
N GLN A 200 11.57 -22.46 -17.75
CA GLN A 200 10.98 -22.31 -19.10
C GLN A 200 9.84 -23.32 -19.34
N THR A 201 8.86 -23.34 -18.41
CA THR A 201 7.69 -24.22 -18.53
C THR A 201 6.49 -23.41 -18.98
N GLU A 202 5.98 -23.73 -20.15
CA GLU A 202 4.74 -23.17 -20.72
C GLU A 202 3.58 -24.13 -20.50
N PHE A 203 2.38 -23.61 -20.23
CA PHE A 203 1.16 -24.39 -20.03
C PHE A 203 -0.10 -23.54 -20.22
N GLU A 204 -1.23 -24.20 -20.39
CA GLU A 204 -2.55 -23.57 -20.42
C GLU A 204 -3.27 -23.84 -19.11
N TRP A 205 -3.77 -22.79 -18.46
CA TRP A 205 -4.57 -22.90 -17.26
C TRP A 205 -5.54 -21.72 -17.14
N ALA A 206 -6.76 -22.01 -16.68
CA ALA A 206 -7.80 -20.99 -16.47
C ALA A 206 -8.09 -20.14 -17.72
N GLY A 207 -7.99 -20.73 -18.92
CA GLY A 207 -8.22 -20.04 -20.19
C GLY A 207 -7.07 -19.17 -20.69
N HIS A 208 -5.95 -19.11 -19.98
CA HIS A 208 -4.79 -18.30 -20.31
C HIS A 208 -3.55 -19.14 -20.58
N HIS A 209 -2.67 -18.59 -21.41
CA HIS A 209 -1.33 -19.13 -21.61
C HIS A 209 -0.39 -18.63 -20.52
N TRP A 210 0.30 -19.56 -19.87
CA TRP A 210 1.22 -19.28 -18.77
C TRP A 210 2.63 -19.69 -19.09
N LEU A 211 3.57 -18.95 -18.53
CA LEU A 211 5.00 -19.27 -18.53
C LEU A 211 5.54 -19.17 -17.11
N ILE A 212 6.25 -20.20 -16.66
CA ILE A 212 7.14 -20.11 -15.49
C ILE A 212 8.58 -20.06 -16.02
N PRO A 213 9.16 -18.87 -16.15
CA PRO A 213 10.48 -18.72 -16.76
C PRO A 213 11.61 -19.25 -15.89
N SER A 214 11.58 -18.91 -14.59
CA SER A 214 12.66 -19.20 -13.67
C SER A 214 12.19 -19.42 -12.24
N ALA A 215 13.01 -20.16 -11.47
CA ALA A 215 12.95 -20.24 -10.02
C ALA A 215 14.30 -19.79 -9.44
N TYR A 216 14.28 -19.08 -8.32
CA TYR A 216 15.48 -18.54 -7.68
C TYR A 216 15.75 -19.20 -6.35
N ILE A 217 16.96 -19.72 -6.17
CA ILE A 217 17.39 -20.42 -4.94
C ILE A 217 17.99 -19.38 -4.00
N CYS A 218 17.20 -18.90 -3.05
CA CYS A 218 17.61 -17.94 -2.04
C CYS A 218 18.06 -18.62 -0.73
N GLY A 219 18.66 -17.84 0.17
CA GLY A 219 19.08 -18.34 1.48
C GLY A 219 17.89 -18.82 2.33
N LYS A 220 16.76 -18.11 2.31
CA LYS A 220 15.56 -18.38 3.12
C LYS A 220 14.54 -19.30 2.46
N GLY A 221 14.58 -19.47 1.13
CA GLY A 221 13.58 -20.23 0.41
C GLY A 221 13.79 -20.23 -1.11
N LEU A 222 12.75 -20.58 -1.83
CA LEU A 222 12.64 -20.42 -3.30
C LEU A 222 11.80 -19.18 -3.60
N VAL A 223 12.12 -18.52 -4.72
CA VAL A 223 11.26 -17.52 -5.35
C VAL A 223 10.95 -18.01 -6.75
N VAL A 224 9.70 -17.87 -7.19
CA VAL A 224 9.24 -18.32 -8.51
C VAL A 224 8.44 -17.21 -9.15
N ASP A 225 8.72 -16.93 -10.43
CA ASP A 225 7.98 -15.98 -11.23
C ASP A 225 6.96 -16.72 -12.10
N PHE A 226 5.75 -16.20 -12.16
CA PHE A 226 4.62 -16.69 -12.94
C PHE A 226 4.20 -15.59 -13.91
N CYS A 227 4.16 -15.88 -15.19
CA CYS A 227 3.78 -14.93 -16.24
C CYS A 227 2.54 -15.45 -16.95
N MET A 228 1.44 -14.70 -16.91
CA MET A 228 0.20 -14.97 -17.60
C MET A 228 0.11 -14.06 -18.82
N ARG A 229 -0.08 -14.64 -20.00
CA ARG A 229 -0.26 -13.88 -21.25
C ARG A 229 -1.73 -13.55 -21.46
N VAL A 230 -1.98 -12.33 -21.89
CA VAL A 230 -3.31 -11.81 -22.20
C VAL A 230 -3.34 -11.27 -23.63
N GLU A 231 -4.38 -11.61 -24.39
CA GLU A 231 -4.53 -11.13 -25.75
C GLU A 231 -4.92 -9.63 -25.75
N PRO A 232 -4.28 -8.79 -26.57
CA PRO A 232 -4.59 -7.36 -26.62
C PRO A 232 -6.04 -7.06 -27.00
N SER A 233 -6.67 -7.93 -27.80
CA SER A 233 -8.09 -7.82 -28.16
C SER A 233 -9.00 -7.86 -26.94
N ASP A 234 -8.68 -8.72 -25.97
CA ASP A 234 -9.50 -8.90 -24.77
C ASP A 234 -9.34 -7.70 -23.82
N ILE A 235 -8.11 -7.17 -23.74
CA ILE A 235 -7.83 -5.94 -23.00
C ILE A 235 -8.59 -4.76 -23.61
N LEU A 236 -8.58 -4.60 -24.93
CA LEU A 236 -9.30 -3.52 -25.61
C LEU A 236 -10.80 -3.62 -25.41
N VAL A 237 -11.38 -4.82 -25.51
CA VAL A 237 -12.82 -5.05 -25.26
C VAL A 237 -13.19 -4.70 -23.82
N PHE A 238 -12.34 -5.04 -22.85
CA PHE A 238 -12.52 -4.69 -21.45
C PHE A 238 -12.45 -3.17 -21.24
N MET A 239 -11.41 -2.52 -21.76
CA MET A 239 -11.24 -1.06 -21.65
C MET A 239 -12.41 -0.31 -22.30
N GLU A 240 -12.89 -0.75 -23.47
CA GLU A 240 -14.03 -0.15 -24.15
C GLU A 240 -15.34 -0.35 -23.35
N LYS A 241 -15.59 -1.58 -22.86
CA LYS A 241 -16.77 -1.93 -22.08
C LYS A 241 -16.91 -1.05 -20.82
N TRP A 242 -15.81 -0.78 -20.15
CA TRP A 242 -15.77 -0.07 -18.89
C TRP A 242 -15.39 1.41 -19.01
N ASP A 243 -15.22 1.92 -20.24
CA ASP A 243 -14.80 3.30 -20.55
C ASP A 243 -13.53 3.70 -19.75
N LEU A 244 -12.55 2.79 -19.75
CA LEU A 244 -11.29 3.00 -19.07
C LEU A 244 -10.32 3.72 -20.02
N SER A 245 -10.08 5.00 -19.75
CA SER A 245 -9.01 5.76 -20.40
C SER A 245 -8.03 6.26 -19.35
N PHE A 246 -6.78 6.42 -19.73
CA PHE A 246 -5.72 6.94 -18.87
C PHE A 246 -6.07 8.30 -18.21
N GLU A 247 -6.96 9.07 -18.84
CA GLU A 247 -7.38 10.38 -18.35
C GLU A 247 -8.54 10.30 -17.33
N ASN A 248 -9.28 9.19 -17.25
CA ASN A 248 -10.53 9.07 -16.48
C ASN A 248 -10.43 8.26 -15.17
N GLU A 249 -9.29 7.68 -14.84
CA GLU A 249 -9.15 6.80 -13.65
C GLU A 249 -9.38 7.51 -12.31
N ALA A 250 -9.20 8.82 -12.23
CA ALA A 250 -9.11 9.52 -10.93
C ALA A 250 -10.45 9.93 -10.29
N SER A 251 -11.63 9.72 -10.93
CA SER A 251 -12.87 10.34 -10.43
C SER A 251 -14.16 9.50 -10.52
N ARG A 252 -14.08 8.21 -10.78
CA ARG A 252 -15.29 7.39 -10.89
C ARG A 252 -15.72 6.84 -9.53
N GLU A 253 -16.77 7.42 -8.94
CA GLU A 253 -17.50 6.78 -7.85
C GLU A 253 -18.25 5.56 -8.44
N SER A 254 -17.70 4.36 -8.27
CA SER A 254 -18.33 3.11 -8.66
C SER A 254 -18.93 2.41 -7.45
N SER A 255 -20.12 1.83 -7.62
CA SER A 255 -20.71 0.97 -6.60
C SER A 255 -19.86 -0.29 -6.39
N GLU A 256 -20.00 -0.93 -5.22
CA GLU A 256 -19.30 -2.19 -4.92
C GLU A 256 -19.61 -3.28 -5.95
N ASP A 257 -20.87 -3.36 -6.40
CA ASP A 257 -21.29 -4.27 -7.47
C ASP A 257 -20.57 -4.01 -8.79
N GLU A 258 -20.38 -2.73 -9.14
CA GLU A 258 -19.63 -2.36 -10.35
C GLU A 258 -18.16 -2.72 -10.20
N ARG A 259 -17.57 -2.52 -9.02
CA ARG A 259 -16.18 -2.93 -8.74
C ARG A 259 -16.01 -4.45 -8.86
N MET A 260 -16.88 -5.25 -8.24
CA MET A 260 -16.83 -6.71 -8.38
C MET A 260 -17.01 -7.17 -9.82
N ARG A 261 -17.90 -6.53 -10.59
CA ARG A 261 -18.09 -6.87 -12.01
C ARG A 261 -16.90 -6.44 -12.86
N LEU A 262 -16.28 -5.31 -12.55
CA LEU A 262 -15.07 -4.86 -13.22
C LEU A 262 -13.92 -5.86 -13.00
N GLU A 263 -13.71 -6.29 -11.75
CA GLU A 263 -12.72 -7.32 -11.40
C GLU A 263 -12.98 -8.66 -12.11
N LEU A 264 -14.26 -9.08 -12.24
CA LEU A 264 -14.64 -10.29 -12.95
C LEU A 264 -14.43 -10.21 -14.48
N ASP A 265 -14.57 -9.02 -15.04
CA ASP A 265 -14.41 -8.77 -16.47
C ASP A 265 -12.97 -8.49 -16.87
N ASP A 266 -12.08 -8.12 -15.92
CA ASP A 266 -10.70 -7.76 -16.22
C ASP A 266 -9.90 -8.99 -16.66
N PRO A 267 -9.49 -9.08 -17.95
CA PRO A 267 -8.73 -10.21 -18.44
C PRO A 267 -7.31 -10.31 -17.86
N MET A 268 -6.84 -9.23 -17.21
CA MET A 268 -5.54 -9.21 -16.55
C MET A 268 -5.64 -9.58 -15.06
N GLN A 269 -6.84 -9.74 -14.50
CA GLN A 269 -7.03 -10.12 -13.11
C GLN A 269 -7.09 -11.64 -12.96
N MET A 270 -6.26 -12.18 -12.06
CA MET A 270 -6.30 -13.61 -11.71
C MET A 270 -5.82 -13.80 -10.27
N ASP A 271 -6.73 -14.26 -9.41
CA ASP A 271 -6.41 -14.58 -8.03
C ASP A 271 -6.17 -16.07 -7.88
N PHE A 272 -4.96 -16.41 -7.46
CA PHE A 272 -4.57 -17.80 -7.25
C PHE A 272 -3.54 -17.96 -6.15
N ASP A 273 -3.67 -19.05 -5.42
CA ASP A 273 -2.65 -19.57 -4.54
C ASP A 273 -1.74 -20.55 -5.29
N SER A 274 -0.53 -20.70 -4.81
CA SER A 274 0.39 -21.68 -5.34
C SER A 274 1.14 -22.45 -4.26
N VAL A 275 1.35 -23.73 -4.52
CA VAL A 275 2.07 -24.64 -3.63
C VAL A 275 3.22 -25.28 -4.38
N LEU A 276 4.45 -25.13 -3.88
CA LEU A 276 5.59 -25.83 -4.45
C LEU A 276 5.80 -27.20 -3.77
N TRP A 277 6.15 -28.16 -4.57
CA TRP A 277 6.55 -29.49 -4.12
C TRP A 277 8.02 -29.73 -4.45
N LEU A 278 8.87 -29.53 -3.44
CA LEU A 278 10.31 -29.71 -3.58
C LEU A 278 10.75 -31.05 -3.06
N ASN A 279 11.26 -31.92 -3.93
CA ASN A 279 11.63 -33.29 -3.58
C ASN A 279 10.49 -34.03 -2.82
N GLY A 280 9.23 -33.79 -3.20
CA GLY A 280 8.02 -34.34 -2.57
C GLY A 280 7.59 -33.66 -1.26
N ARG A 281 8.25 -32.58 -0.84
CA ARG A 281 7.86 -31.81 0.34
C ARG A 281 7.13 -30.53 -0.07
N LYS A 282 6.03 -30.25 0.61
CA LYS A 282 5.21 -29.07 0.42
C LYS A 282 5.94 -27.82 0.94
N LEU A 283 5.98 -26.76 0.13
CA LEU A 283 6.35 -25.41 0.51
C LEU A 283 5.15 -24.51 0.19
N SER A 284 4.63 -23.84 1.20
CA SER A 284 3.51 -22.90 1.04
C SER A 284 4.04 -21.51 0.72
N GLN A 285 3.31 -20.77 -0.09
CA GLN A 285 3.54 -19.36 -0.38
C GLN A 285 3.51 -18.55 0.93
N ARG A 286 4.37 -17.54 1.03
CA ARG A 286 4.42 -16.64 2.19
C ARG A 286 4.12 -15.21 1.82
N CYS A 287 4.75 -14.70 0.81
CA CYS A 287 4.56 -13.34 0.31
C CYS A 287 4.81 -13.31 -1.19
N GLY A 288 4.34 -12.26 -1.82
CA GLY A 288 4.53 -12.04 -3.24
C GLY A 288 4.30 -10.59 -3.62
N CYS A 289 4.66 -10.27 -4.84
CA CYS A 289 4.34 -9.02 -5.53
C CYS A 289 3.88 -9.36 -6.95
N GLY A 290 3.20 -8.41 -7.57
CA GLY A 290 2.73 -8.52 -8.95
C GLY A 290 2.95 -7.22 -9.71
N THR A 291 3.13 -7.33 -11.02
CA THR A 291 3.14 -6.19 -11.95
C THR A 291 2.46 -6.57 -13.24
N GLY A 292 1.87 -5.59 -13.92
CA GLY A 292 1.14 -5.78 -15.18
C GLY A 292 1.75 -4.98 -16.32
N TYR A 293 1.80 -5.59 -17.49
CA TYR A 293 2.15 -4.91 -18.74
C TYR A 293 0.96 -4.90 -19.67
N ASN A 294 0.45 -3.72 -19.99
CA ASN A 294 -0.65 -3.53 -20.91
C ASN A 294 -0.15 -2.83 -22.19
N PRO A 295 -0.09 -3.55 -23.35
CA PRO A 295 0.37 -2.98 -24.61
C PRO A 295 -0.59 -1.95 -25.22
N CYS A 296 -1.82 -1.84 -24.72
CA CYS A 296 -2.82 -0.90 -25.19
C CYS A 296 -2.69 0.49 -24.54
N LEU A 297 -1.84 0.63 -23.51
CA LEU A 297 -1.55 1.90 -22.88
C LEU A 297 -0.44 2.67 -23.62
N PRO A 298 -0.42 4.02 -23.51
CA PRO A 298 0.68 4.79 -24.04
C PRO A 298 2.00 4.46 -23.31
N PRO A 299 3.16 4.54 -23.99
CA PRO A 299 4.46 4.11 -23.43
C PRO A 299 4.85 4.75 -22.10
N GLU A 300 4.40 5.97 -21.85
CA GLU A 300 4.61 6.74 -20.60
C GLU A 300 3.78 6.22 -19.43
N ALA A 301 2.67 5.54 -19.70
CA ALA A 301 1.79 4.97 -18.68
C ALA A 301 2.18 3.53 -18.28
N VAL A 302 3.12 2.91 -19.02
CA VAL A 302 3.55 1.54 -18.74
C VAL A 302 4.56 1.55 -17.60
N ASP A 303 4.28 0.76 -16.58
CA ASP A 303 5.13 0.60 -15.41
C ASP A 303 6.55 0.12 -15.75
N TYR A 304 7.55 0.69 -15.06
CA TYR A 304 8.95 0.39 -15.28
C TYR A 304 9.31 -1.05 -14.85
N GLU A 305 8.74 -1.53 -13.74
CA GLU A 305 8.98 -2.91 -13.27
C GLU A 305 8.57 -3.94 -14.31
N SER A 306 7.41 -3.75 -14.94
CA SER A 306 6.92 -4.65 -15.97
C SER A 306 7.87 -4.68 -17.17
N LYS A 307 8.38 -3.52 -17.63
CA LYS A 307 9.34 -3.43 -18.73
C LYS A 307 10.63 -4.22 -18.43
N LEU A 308 11.17 -4.11 -17.22
CA LEU A 308 12.37 -4.86 -16.82
C LEU A 308 12.14 -6.37 -16.85
N VAL A 309 10.99 -6.83 -16.37
CA VAL A 309 10.66 -8.26 -16.37
C VAL A 309 10.50 -8.79 -17.79
N LEU A 310 9.82 -8.03 -18.67
CA LEU A 310 9.65 -8.40 -20.07
C LEU A 310 11.01 -8.52 -20.77
N GLU A 311 11.88 -7.54 -20.57
CA GLU A 311 13.24 -7.53 -21.16
C GLU A 311 14.07 -8.72 -20.66
N HIS A 312 14.07 -8.97 -19.33
CA HIS A 312 14.84 -10.05 -18.73
C HIS A 312 14.44 -11.44 -19.26
N TYR A 313 13.14 -11.70 -19.35
CA TYR A 313 12.61 -13.00 -19.81
C TYR A 313 12.41 -13.08 -21.32
N GLY A 314 12.59 -11.97 -22.05
CA GLY A 314 12.37 -11.89 -23.49
C GLY A 314 10.88 -12.11 -23.86
N LEU A 315 9.96 -11.59 -23.03
CA LEU A 315 8.52 -11.72 -23.30
C LEU A 315 8.11 -10.81 -24.46
N ASP A 316 7.15 -11.29 -25.27
CA ASP A 316 6.68 -10.54 -26.44
C ASP A 316 5.81 -9.36 -26.02
N THR A 317 6.28 -8.15 -26.29
CA THR A 317 5.61 -6.88 -25.97
C THR A 317 4.34 -6.60 -26.77
N ASN A 318 4.01 -7.44 -27.74
CA ASN A 318 2.73 -7.36 -28.47
C ASN A 318 1.56 -7.92 -27.64
N PHE A 319 1.82 -8.65 -26.55
CA PHE A 319 0.79 -9.21 -25.67
C PHE A 319 0.76 -8.47 -24.32
N GLY A 320 -0.39 -8.53 -23.65
CA GLY A 320 -0.51 -8.20 -22.25
C GLY A 320 0.14 -9.29 -21.37
N TRP A 321 0.70 -8.88 -20.26
CA TRP A 321 1.32 -9.79 -19.31
C TRP A 321 0.96 -9.40 -17.88
N MET A 322 0.48 -10.38 -17.10
CA MET A 322 0.46 -10.30 -15.65
C MET A 322 1.57 -11.18 -15.08
N ILE A 323 2.35 -10.62 -14.18
CA ILE A 323 3.53 -11.27 -13.66
C ILE A 323 3.47 -11.26 -12.15
N TRP A 324 3.55 -12.43 -11.53
CA TRP A 324 3.61 -12.60 -10.08
C TRP A 324 4.95 -13.20 -9.68
N ARG A 325 5.53 -12.70 -8.61
CA ARG A 325 6.71 -13.24 -7.95
C ARG A 325 6.34 -13.71 -6.57
N TYR A 326 6.40 -15.01 -6.34
CA TYR A 326 6.03 -15.61 -5.06
C TYR A 326 7.22 -16.23 -4.35
N SER A 327 7.29 -16.07 -3.01
CA SER A 327 8.34 -16.63 -2.17
C SER A 327 7.83 -17.77 -1.30
N TYR A 328 8.64 -18.85 -1.22
CA TYR A 328 8.33 -20.11 -0.54
C TYR A 328 9.45 -20.43 0.44
N PRO A 329 9.26 -20.27 1.76
CA PRO A 329 10.29 -20.53 2.76
C PRO A 329 10.67 -22.01 2.82
N TRP A 330 11.94 -22.29 3.13
CA TRP A 330 12.34 -23.67 3.41
C TRP A 330 11.55 -24.20 4.60
N ALA A 331 10.99 -25.41 4.46
CA ALA A 331 10.21 -26.02 5.53
C ALA A 331 11.05 -26.28 6.82
N THR A 332 12.36 -26.53 6.66
CA THR A 332 13.29 -26.72 7.78
C THR A 332 14.67 -26.15 7.46
N LYS A 333 15.45 -26.85 6.64
CA LYS A 333 16.79 -26.44 6.18
C LYS A 333 16.83 -26.49 4.67
N ARG A 334 17.63 -25.61 4.09
CA ARG A 334 17.90 -25.61 2.65
C ARG A 334 18.36 -27.01 2.22
N PRO A 335 17.72 -27.62 1.21
CA PRO A 335 18.12 -28.94 0.74
C PRO A 335 19.49 -28.85 0.04
N SER A 336 20.31 -29.87 0.23
CA SER A 336 21.64 -29.95 -0.40
C SER A 336 21.58 -30.14 -1.92
N LYS A 337 20.47 -30.73 -2.42
CA LYS A 337 20.22 -30.94 -3.86
C LYS A 337 18.74 -30.75 -4.14
N LEU A 338 18.46 -30.01 -5.20
CA LEU A 338 17.15 -29.87 -5.81
C LEU A 338 17.05 -30.98 -6.87
N ARG A 339 16.17 -31.98 -6.66
CA ARG A 339 16.01 -33.16 -7.54
C ARG A 339 14.75 -33.07 -8.37
N THR A 340 13.65 -32.69 -7.71
CA THR A 340 12.34 -32.51 -8.35
C THR A 340 11.73 -31.23 -7.85
N LEU A 341 11.04 -30.54 -8.73
CA LEU A 341 10.24 -29.37 -8.42
C LEU A 341 8.93 -29.47 -9.19
N ALA A 342 7.82 -29.35 -8.49
CA ALA A 342 6.50 -29.23 -9.09
C ALA A 342 5.74 -28.07 -8.44
N VAL A 343 4.74 -27.54 -9.12
CA VAL A 343 3.84 -26.50 -8.61
C VAL A 343 2.39 -26.92 -8.78
N SER A 344 1.60 -26.68 -7.74
CA SER A 344 0.14 -26.73 -7.82
C SER A 344 -0.38 -25.31 -7.88
N MET A 345 -1.13 -24.99 -8.93
CA MET A 345 -1.88 -23.74 -9.12
C MET A 345 -3.30 -23.98 -8.60
N ILE A 346 -3.76 -23.12 -7.70
CA ILE A 346 -5.05 -23.25 -7.01
C ILE A 346 -5.80 -21.94 -7.20
N GLN A 347 -6.86 -21.95 -7.99
CA GLN A 347 -7.67 -20.74 -8.17
C GLN A 347 -8.38 -20.40 -6.87
N GLU A 348 -8.32 -19.14 -6.45
CA GLU A 348 -9.17 -18.61 -5.38
C GLU A 348 -10.60 -18.44 -5.89
N ASN A 349 -11.57 -18.48 -4.96
CA ASN A 349 -12.96 -18.27 -5.34
C ASN A 349 -13.17 -16.82 -5.74
N VAL A 350 -13.79 -16.60 -6.90
CA VAL A 350 -14.17 -15.25 -7.35
C VAL A 350 -15.49 -14.85 -6.70
N SER A 351 -15.60 -13.56 -6.37
CA SER A 351 -16.80 -12.98 -5.78
C SER A 351 -17.74 -12.46 -6.87
N ILE A 352 -18.92 -13.07 -6.98
CA ILE A 352 -19.94 -12.72 -7.98
C ILE A 352 -21.07 -11.98 -7.29
N PRO A 353 -21.38 -10.71 -7.67
CA PRO A 353 -22.50 -9.98 -7.10
C PRO A 353 -23.84 -10.61 -7.47
N GLY A 354 -24.63 -10.94 -6.47
CA GLY A 354 -25.96 -11.49 -6.57
C GLY A 354 -27.06 -10.45 -6.38
N PRO A 355 -28.31 -10.88 -6.17
CA PRO A 355 -29.44 -9.99 -5.99
C PRO A 355 -29.39 -9.23 -4.65
N HIS A 356 -29.95 -8.02 -4.67
CA HIS A 356 -30.17 -7.19 -3.50
C HIS A 356 -31.54 -7.47 -2.86
N PHE A 357 -31.63 -7.28 -1.56
CA PHE A 357 -32.87 -7.45 -0.83
C PHE A 357 -32.92 -6.65 0.48
N MET A 358 -34.12 -6.39 0.95
CA MET A 358 -34.35 -5.75 2.24
C MET A 358 -35.13 -6.70 3.16
N VAL A 359 -34.65 -6.78 4.40
CA VAL A 359 -35.33 -7.49 5.50
C VAL A 359 -35.11 -6.67 6.78
N SER A 360 -36.07 -6.73 7.71
CA SER A 360 -36.01 -5.91 8.92
C SER A 360 -36.35 -6.66 10.20
N ARG A 361 -36.82 -7.91 10.14
CA ARG A 361 -37.26 -8.66 11.32
C ARG A 361 -37.12 -10.18 11.15
N PRO A 362 -37.08 -10.92 12.27
CA PRO A 362 -37.17 -12.36 12.26
C PRO A 362 -38.43 -12.87 11.54
N GLY A 363 -38.23 -13.91 10.71
CA GLY A 363 -39.29 -14.50 9.89
C GLY A 363 -39.41 -13.93 8.48
N ASP A 364 -38.79 -12.81 8.17
CA ASP A 364 -38.72 -12.29 6.81
C ASP A 364 -37.98 -13.30 5.91
N THR A 365 -38.42 -13.42 4.65
CA THR A 365 -37.86 -14.34 3.66
C THR A 365 -37.49 -13.63 2.38
N PHE A 366 -36.42 -14.12 1.72
CA PHE A 366 -36.05 -13.68 0.40
C PHE A 366 -35.71 -14.89 -0.50
N THR A 367 -36.32 -14.93 -1.68
CA THR A 367 -36.11 -16.01 -2.65
C THR A 367 -35.15 -15.56 -3.73
N PHE A 368 -34.13 -16.37 -4.03
CA PHE A 368 -33.12 -16.06 -5.05
C PHE A 368 -32.74 -17.31 -5.87
N PRO A 369 -32.42 -17.14 -7.16
CA PRO A 369 -31.92 -18.23 -7.99
C PRO A 369 -30.41 -18.39 -7.83
N TYR A 370 -29.94 -19.65 -7.81
CA TYR A 370 -28.52 -19.97 -7.89
C TYR A 370 -28.31 -21.34 -8.56
N CYS A 371 -27.42 -21.45 -9.54
CA CYS A 371 -27.13 -22.68 -10.32
C CYS A 371 -28.38 -23.39 -10.85
N GLY A 372 -29.39 -22.62 -11.31
CA GLY A 372 -30.64 -23.17 -11.88
C GLY A 372 -31.65 -23.69 -10.86
N GLN A 373 -31.43 -23.48 -9.56
CA GLN A 373 -32.32 -23.83 -8.46
C GLN A 373 -32.73 -22.58 -7.69
N GLU A 374 -33.95 -22.57 -7.14
CA GLU A 374 -34.42 -21.52 -6.23
C GLU A 374 -34.07 -21.86 -4.79
N TYR A 375 -33.60 -20.85 -4.07
CA TYR A 375 -33.26 -20.90 -2.65
C TYR A 375 -34.05 -19.86 -1.88
N ILE A 376 -34.38 -20.17 -0.64
CA ILE A 376 -35.09 -19.27 0.26
C ILE A 376 -34.21 -18.97 1.47
N LEU A 377 -33.84 -17.72 1.62
CA LEU A 377 -33.20 -17.18 2.82
C LEU A 377 -34.32 -16.86 3.83
N THR A 378 -34.18 -17.24 5.08
CA THR A 378 -35.10 -16.92 6.17
C THR A 378 -34.34 -16.29 7.32
N VAL A 379 -34.72 -15.08 7.72
CA VAL A 379 -34.14 -14.35 8.85
C VAL A 379 -34.53 -15.01 10.16
N GLN A 380 -33.54 -15.35 10.99
CA GLN A 380 -33.75 -15.92 12.32
C GLN A 380 -33.66 -14.87 13.41
N GLU A 381 -32.67 -13.98 13.32
CA GLU A 381 -32.51 -12.82 14.21
C GLU A 381 -32.12 -11.58 13.37
N TYR A 382 -32.58 -10.42 13.82
CA TYR A 382 -32.23 -9.12 13.24
C TYR A 382 -32.15 -8.10 14.37
N VAL A 383 -30.93 -7.68 14.73
CA VAL A 383 -30.70 -6.90 15.96
C VAL A 383 -29.73 -5.78 15.69
N ALA A 384 -30.15 -4.54 15.98
CA ALA A 384 -29.23 -3.40 16.02
C ALA A 384 -28.27 -3.55 17.22
N ARG A 385 -27.00 -3.33 17.00
CA ARG A 385 -25.93 -3.48 17.98
C ARG A 385 -24.99 -2.30 17.95
N THR A 386 -24.21 -2.16 19.03
CA THR A 386 -23.12 -1.19 19.16
C THR A 386 -21.81 -1.95 19.30
N ALA A 387 -20.83 -1.61 18.50
CA ALA A 387 -19.49 -2.20 18.57
C ALA A 387 -18.70 -1.60 19.74
N ASP A 388 -17.97 -2.42 20.47
CA ASP A 388 -17.04 -1.95 21.49
C ASP A 388 -15.71 -1.54 20.82
N MET A 389 -15.57 -0.24 20.60
CA MET A 389 -14.38 0.35 19.96
C MET A 389 -13.26 0.68 20.97
N SER A 390 -13.44 0.42 22.26
CA SER A 390 -12.53 0.85 23.34
C SER A 390 -11.07 0.38 23.20
N SER A 391 -10.84 -0.70 22.47
CA SER A 391 -9.48 -1.25 22.20
C SER A 391 -8.79 -0.67 20.97
N ILE A 392 -9.47 0.15 20.15
CA ILE A 392 -9.00 0.61 18.84
C ILE A 392 -8.89 2.15 18.81
N VAL A 393 -9.51 2.83 19.79
CA VAL A 393 -9.65 4.30 19.79
C VAL A 393 -8.30 5.00 19.90
N GLU A 394 -7.88 5.68 18.84
CA GLU A 394 -6.84 6.71 18.90
C GLU A 394 -7.42 8.01 19.45
N ALA A 395 -6.65 8.69 20.30
CA ALA A 395 -7.07 9.94 20.92
C ALA A 395 -7.37 11.01 19.85
N GLY A 396 -8.61 11.49 19.81
CA GLY A 396 -9.04 12.53 18.86
C GLY A 396 -9.74 12.02 17.60
N THR A 397 -9.95 10.71 17.46
CA THR A 397 -10.70 10.11 16.34
C THR A 397 -12.02 9.53 16.85
N GLU A 398 -13.11 9.86 16.17
CA GLU A 398 -14.43 9.28 16.39
C GLU A 398 -14.65 8.15 15.38
N TYR A 399 -15.04 6.98 15.87
CA TYR A 399 -15.29 5.80 15.05
C TYR A 399 -16.80 5.51 14.99
N PRO A 400 -17.33 5.05 13.84
CA PRO A 400 -18.70 4.58 13.75
C PRO A 400 -18.85 3.30 14.59
N GLU A 401 -19.97 3.19 15.32
CA GLU A 401 -20.17 2.09 16.28
C GLU A 401 -21.46 1.31 16.08
N TYR A 402 -22.44 1.86 15.35
CA TYR A 402 -23.75 1.23 15.19
C TYR A 402 -23.75 0.30 13.97
N TYR A 403 -24.30 -0.90 14.14
CA TYR A 403 -24.48 -1.86 13.06
C TYR A 403 -25.67 -2.78 13.34
N VAL A 404 -26.14 -3.48 12.30
CA VAL A 404 -27.13 -4.53 12.39
C VAL A 404 -26.44 -5.88 12.30
N ALA A 405 -26.71 -6.77 13.24
CA ALA A 405 -26.37 -8.18 13.16
C ALA A 405 -27.60 -9.00 12.76
N MET A 406 -27.44 -9.83 11.74
CA MET A 406 -28.48 -10.71 11.23
C MET A 406 -28.00 -12.16 11.29
N SER A 407 -28.84 -13.07 11.82
CA SER A 407 -28.64 -14.50 11.60
C SER A 407 -29.74 -15.03 10.67
N TYR A 408 -29.38 -15.98 9.81
CA TYR A 408 -30.28 -16.48 8.77
C TYR A 408 -30.00 -17.95 8.42
N THR A 409 -30.99 -18.59 7.82
CA THR A 409 -30.86 -19.93 7.22
C THR A 409 -31.19 -19.87 5.74
N VAL A 410 -30.67 -20.82 4.97
CA VAL A 410 -30.95 -20.96 3.53
C VAL A 410 -31.48 -22.36 3.25
N ALA A 411 -32.58 -22.45 2.54
CA ALA A 411 -33.18 -23.71 2.13
C ALA A 411 -33.46 -23.75 0.62
N PRO A 412 -33.05 -24.80 -0.10
CA PRO A 412 -32.21 -25.91 0.34
C PRO A 412 -30.86 -25.46 0.89
N GLU A 413 -30.19 -26.33 1.68
CA GLU A 413 -28.90 -25.97 2.27
C GLU A 413 -27.82 -25.79 1.19
N LEU A 414 -27.07 -24.68 1.28
CA LEU A 414 -25.89 -24.40 0.45
C LEU A 414 -24.62 -24.82 1.19
N PRO A 415 -23.59 -25.34 0.48
CA PRO A 415 -22.29 -25.60 1.06
C PRO A 415 -21.69 -24.34 1.73
N ASP A 416 -20.77 -24.57 2.68
CA ASP A 416 -20.05 -23.48 3.32
C ASP A 416 -19.15 -22.74 2.31
N GLY A 417 -19.05 -21.42 2.47
CA GLY A 417 -18.19 -20.60 1.64
C GLY A 417 -18.70 -20.31 0.22
N VAL A 418 -19.87 -20.85 -0.17
CA VAL A 418 -20.46 -20.58 -1.50
C VAL A 418 -21.16 -19.22 -1.54
N MET A 419 -21.64 -18.75 -0.40
CA MET A 419 -22.44 -17.52 -0.32
C MET A 419 -22.12 -16.74 0.95
N SER A 420 -22.02 -15.43 0.82
CA SER A 420 -22.00 -14.48 1.93
C SER A 420 -23.03 -13.37 1.69
N LEU A 421 -23.32 -12.60 2.73
CA LEU A 421 -24.13 -11.39 2.65
C LEU A 421 -23.27 -10.18 3.01
N ALA A 422 -23.45 -9.09 2.28
CA ALA A 422 -22.83 -7.80 2.56
C ALA A 422 -23.90 -6.69 2.59
N ASP A 423 -23.62 -5.62 3.30
CA ASP A 423 -24.35 -4.35 3.20
C ASP A 423 -24.07 -3.73 1.83
N CYS A 424 -25.07 -3.17 1.18
CA CYS A 424 -24.90 -2.46 -0.09
C CYS A 424 -24.27 -1.08 0.07
N ASP A 425 -24.18 -0.57 1.30
CA ASP A 425 -23.60 0.72 1.63
C ASP A 425 -22.24 0.52 2.36
N ASP A 426 -21.23 1.29 1.96
CA ASP A 426 -19.86 1.21 2.50
C ASP A 426 -19.74 1.59 3.98
N GLY A 427 -20.80 2.14 4.59
CA GLY A 427 -20.79 2.64 5.96
C GLY A 427 -20.03 3.96 6.12
N ASP A 428 -19.91 4.37 7.38
CA ASP A 428 -19.23 5.62 7.73
C ASP A 428 -17.73 5.38 7.97
N ARG A 429 -16.91 6.33 7.55
CA ARG A 429 -15.46 6.29 7.82
C ARG A 429 -15.14 6.99 9.14
N PRO A 430 -14.11 6.54 9.88
CA PRO A 430 -13.63 7.27 11.05
C PRO A 430 -13.37 8.74 10.72
N ARG A 431 -13.72 9.64 11.63
CA ARG A 431 -13.58 11.09 11.46
C ARG A 431 -12.92 11.72 12.67
N GLN A 432 -12.30 12.87 12.49
CA GLN A 432 -11.79 13.64 13.62
C GLN A 432 -12.96 14.04 14.54
N ALA A 433 -12.81 13.76 15.83
CA ALA A 433 -13.78 14.19 16.82
C ALA A 433 -13.92 15.72 16.73
N PRO A 434 -15.16 16.28 16.85
CA PRO A 434 -15.35 17.72 16.88
C PRO A 434 -14.51 18.29 18.03
N CYS A 435 -13.40 18.95 17.71
CA CYS A 435 -12.59 19.60 18.73
C CYS A 435 -13.44 20.61 19.49
N ALA A 436 -13.39 20.58 20.82
CA ALA A 436 -13.69 21.76 21.60
C ALA A 436 -12.80 22.89 21.05
N PRO A 437 -13.28 24.15 20.98
CA PRO A 437 -12.66 25.23 20.22
C PRO A 437 -11.21 25.61 20.58
N ASP A 438 -10.51 24.80 21.37
CA ASP A 438 -9.18 25.06 21.93
C ASP A 438 -8.17 23.90 21.79
N GLN A 439 -8.38 22.93 20.88
CA GLN A 439 -7.37 21.87 20.63
C GLN A 439 -6.84 21.91 19.19
N PRO A 440 -5.51 21.75 18.98
CA PRO A 440 -4.92 21.77 17.64
C PRO A 440 -5.37 20.57 16.82
N LYS A 441 -5.64 20.81 15.54
CA LYS A 441 -5.98 19.76 14.57
C LYS A 441 -4.74 18.87 14.36
N VAL A 442 -4.79 17.66 14.82
CA VAL A 442 -3.83 16.61 14.44
C VAL A 442 -4.32 16.02 13.11
N SER A 443 -3.52 16.15 12.06
CA SER A 443 -3.80 15.50 10.79
C SER A 443 -3.52 14.01 10.94
N SER A 444 -4.57 13.20 11.00
CA SER A 444 -4.45 11.75 11.02
C SER A 444 -4.41 11.21 9.59
N SER A 445 -3.34 10.51 9.24
CA SER A 445 -3.31 9.62 8.08
C SER A 445 -4.39 8.56 8.27
N ALA A 446 -5.28 8.43 7.29
CA ALA A 446 -6.35 7.44 7.33
C ALA A 446 -5.74 6.04 7.27
N VAL A 447 -5.68 5.36 8.40
CA VAL A 447 -5.46 3.91 8.43
C VAL A 447 -6.78 3.27 8.03
N VAL A 448 -6.84 2.75 6.82
CA VAL A 448 -7.96 1.90 6.37
C VAL A 448 -7.82 0.57 7.11
N ILE A 449 -8.53 0.42 8.21
CA ILE A 449 -8.71 -0.89 8.84
C ILE A 449 -9.81 -1.59 8.03
N GLY A 450 -9.39 -2.38 7.05
CA GLY A 450 -10.28 -3.33 6.40
C GLY A 450 -10.72 -4.37 7.42
N PHE A 451 -11.95 -4.29 7.91
CA PHE A 451 -12.61 -5.41 8.56
C PHE A 451 -12.92 -6.42 7.46
N ILE A 452 -12.08 -7.46 7.35
CA ILE A 452 -12.42 -8.65 6.59
C ILE A 452 -13.65 -9.25 7.28
N GLY A 453 -14.82 -9.10 6.66
CA GLY A 453 -16.06 -9.71 7.08
C GLY A 453 -16.02 -11.22 6.94
N GLY A 454 -15.44 -11.87 7.91
CA GLY A 454 -15.39 -13.31 8.06
C GLY A 454 -15.22 -13.62 9.53
N VAL A 455 -16.26 -13.40 10.32
CA VAL A 455 -16.28 -13.87 11.71
C VAL A 455 -16.95 -15.23 11.73
N ASP A 456 -16.15 -16.28 11.68
CA ASP A 456 -16.50 -17.56 12.28
C ASP A 456 -16.52 -17.37 13.80
N GLY A 457 -17.60 -16.77 14.30
CA GLY A 457 -17.87 -16.72 15.73
C GLY A 457 -18.37 -18.08 16.19
N PRO A 458 -18.06 -18.51 17.44
CA PRO A 458 -18.48 -19.81 17.94
C PRO A 458 -20.01 -19.89 17.95
N ALA A 459 -20.54 -20.81 17.13
CA ALA A 459 -21.96 -21.17 17.16
C ALA A 459 -22.31 -21.69 18.56
N SER A 460 -23.06 -20.91 19.32
CA SER A 460 -23.70 -21.39 20.53
C SER A 460 -24.74 -22.44 20.13
N THR A 461 -24.50 -23.66 20.50
CA THR A 461 -25.37 -24.82 20.33
C THR A 461 -26.68 -24.59 21.08
N LEU A 462 -27.72 -24.22 20.38
CA LEU A 462 -29.10 -24.43 20.83
C LEU A 462 -29.69 -25.54 19.96
N ALA A 463 -29.86 -26.71 20.57
CA ALA A 463 -30.51 -27.85 19.98
C ALA A 463 -32.01 -27.56 19.78
N GLY A 464 -32.39 -27.44 18.52
CA GLY A 464 -33.78 -27.35 18.07
C GLY A 464 -33.89 -27.94 16.66
N GLU A 465 -34.86 -28.81 16.45
CA GLU A 465 -35.03 -29.68 15.29
C GLU A 465 -35.02 -28.95 13.94
N LYS A 466 -34.28 -29.56 12.96
CA LYS A 466 -34.41 -29.47 11.49
C LYS A 466 -34.78 -28.08 10.91
N GLN A 467 -33.93 -27.12 11.07
CA GLN A 467 -33.82 -25.96 10.20
C GLN A 467 -32.37 -25.84 9.78
N GLY A 468 -32.11 -25.52 8.50
CA GLY A 468 -30.80 -25.49 7.89
C GLY A 468 -29.71 -24.80 8.73
N LYS A 469 -28.45 -24.92 8.31
CA LYS A 469 -27.29 -24.37 9.02
C LYS A 469 -27.47 -22.85 9.27
N LEU A 470 -27.34 -22.41 10.52
CA LEU A 470 -27.42 -21.01 10.90
C LEU A 470 -26.17 -20.27 10.41
N ARG A 471 -26.36 -19.17 9.71
CA ARG A 471 -25.34 -18.27 9.19
C ARG A 471 -25.52 -16.87 9.78
N ALA A 472 -24.49 -16.04 9.75
CA ALA A 472 -24.56 -14.68 10.26
C ALA A 472 -24.01 -13.67 9.24
N ALA A 473 -24.51 -12.45 9.30
CA ALA A 473 -24.00 -11.29 8.58
C ALA A 473 -24.09 -10.05 9.47
N CYS A 474 -23.22 -9.08 9.23
CA CYS A 474 -23.26 -7.77 9.88
C CYS A 474 -23.28 -6.68 8.82
N SER A 475 -24.02 -5.60 9.08
CA SER A 475 -23.96 -4.41 8.24
C SER A 475 -22.65 -3.66 8.45
N SER A 476 -22.37 -2.71 7.59
CA SER A 476 -21.34 -1.71 7.75
C SER A 476 -21.56 -0.87 9.02
N LEU A 477 -20.47 -0.34 9.60
CA LEU A 477 -20.54 0.50 10.79
C LEU A 477 -21.00 1.93 10.45
N ARG A 478 -21.81 2.55 11.32
CA ARG A 478 -22.35 3.90 11.15
C ARG A 478 -22.27 4.72 12.43
N PHE A 479 -22.27 6.06 12.30
CA PHE A 479 -22.34 6.97 13.44
C PHE A 479 -23.75 7.09 14.04
N ALA A 480 -24.77 6.74 13.28
CA ALA A 480 -26.16 6.75 13.74
C ALA A 480 -26.74 5.33 13.81
N PRO A 481 -27.69 5.06 14.73
CA PRO A 481 -28.38 3.78 14.76
C PRO A 481 -29.00 3.43 13.40
N VAL A 482 -28.83 2.17 12.97
CA VAL A 482 -29.29 1.65 11.70
C VAL A 482 -30.53 0.81 11.93
N GLU A 483 -31.61 1.10 11.19
CA GLU A 483 -32.86 0.34 11.26
C GLU A 483 -33.07 -0.54 10.01
N ASP A 484 -32.80 0.02 8.84
CA ASP A 484 -32.97 -0.64 7.55
C ASP A 484 -31.64 -0.80 6.85
N VAL A 485 -31.35 -2.01 6.38
CA VAL A 485 -30.15 -2.35 5.62
C VAL A 485 -30.56 -2.99 4.31
N GLU A 486 -30.06 -2.48 3.21
CA GLU A 486 -30.11 -3.16 1.92
C GLU A 486 -28.95 -4.17 1.86
N TRP A 487 -29.29 -5.44 1.82
CA TRP A 487 -28.35 -6.54 1.75
C TRP A 487 -28.14 -6.99 0.31
N ARG A 488 -26.92 -7.39 -0.02
CA ARG A 488 -26.64 -8.10 -1.26
C ARG A 488 -26.13 -9.49 -0.96
N ILE A 489 -26.46 -10.43 -1.83
CA ILE A 489 -25.85 -11.75 -1.86
C ILE A 489 -24.55 -11.64 -2.64
N ILE A 490 -23.49 -12.27 -2.15
CA ILE A 490 -22.24 -12.48 -2.88
C ILE A 490 -22.05 -13.98 -3.00
N PHE A 491 -21.94 -14.48 -4.22
CA PHE A 491 -21.58 -15.86 -4.48
C PHE A 491 -20.07 -15.98 -4.62
N HIS A 492 -19.52 -17.06 -4.08
CA HIS A 492 -18.11 -17.35 -4.15
C HIS A 492 -17.92 -18.63 -4.95
N GLU A 493 -17.44 -18.50 -6.19
CA GLU A 493 -17.36 -19.60 -7.11
C GLU A 493 -15.93 -19.84 -7.56
N LYS A 494 -15.59 -21.12 -7.69
CA LYS A 494 -14.37 -21.56 -8.34
C LYS A 494 -14.69 -21.82 -9.80
N GLN A 495 -14.07 -21.03 -10.69
CA GLN A 495 -14.36 -21.09 -12.12
C GLN A 495 -13.58 -22.18 -12.87
N PHE A 496 -12.37 -22.52 -12.35
CA PHE A 496 -11.46 -23.45 -12.99
C PHE A 496 -10.94 -24.50 -11.99
N GLU A 497 -10.56 -25.67 -12.52
CA GLU A 497 -9.96 -26.71 -11.71
C GLU A 497 -8.49 -26.40 -11.38
N ASP A 498 -8.03 -26.91 -10.22
CA ASP A 498 -6.64 -26.84 -9.84
C ASP A 498 -5.76 -27.65 -10.78
N MET A 499 -4.55 -27.17 -11.00
CA MET A 499 -3.57 -27.82 -11.85
C MET A 499 -2.28 -28.09 -11.07
N THR A 500 -1.65 -29.24 -11.32
CA THR A 500 -0.29 -29.52 -10.83
C THR A 500 0.60 -29.89 -12.00
N LEU A 501 1.76 -29.24 -12.09
CA LEU A 501 2.73 -29.46 -13.15
C LEU A 501 4.14 -29.67 -12.60
N GLU A 502 4.93 -30.50 -13.30
CA GLU A 502 6.34 -30.72 -12.98
C GLU A 502 7.21 -29.68 -13.67
N LEU A 503 7.94 -28.89 -12.88
CA LEU A 503 8.92 -27.91 -13.38
C LEU A 503 10.30 -28.56 -13.59
N ILE A 504 10.69 -29.49 -12.71
CA ILE A 504 11.90 -30.28 -12.83
C ILE A 504 11.51 -31.74 -12.58
N PRO A 505 11.48 -32.56 -13.65
CA PRO A 505 11.11 -33.95 -13.54
C PRO A 505 12.17 -34.79 -12.84
N SER A 506 11.76 -35.91 -12.26
CA SER A 506 12.67 -36.89 -11.67
C SER A 506 13.60 -37.49 -12.75
N ASN A 507 14.85 -37.83 -12.35
CA ASN A 507 15.78 -38.50 -13.28
C ASN A 507 15.28 -39.84 -13.86
N GLU A 508 14.25 -40.45 -13.25
CA GLU A 508 13.60 -41.65 -13.79
C GLU A 508 12.70 -41.33 -15.00
N ALA A 509 12.03 -40.17 -15.00
CA ALA A 509 11.23 -39.70 -16.14
C ALA A 509 12.10 -39.37 -17.37
N LYS A 510 13.32 -38.84 -17.16
CA LYS A 510 14.27 -38.56 -18.26
C LYS A 510 14.76 -39.83 -18.98
N ARG A 511 14.80 -40.99 -18.29
CA ARG A 511 15.20 -42.28 -18.93
C ARG A 511 14.09 -42.88 -19.79
N SER A 512 12.83 -42.58 -19.52
CA SER A 512 11.71 -43.09 -20.33
C SER A 512 11.49 -42.30 -21.62
N ILE A 513 11.93 -41.04 -21.68
CA ILE A 513 11.78 -40.18 -22.90
C ILE A 513 12.96 -40.40 -23.89
N SER A 514 14.14 -40.76 -23.36
CA SER A 514 15.32 -41.02 -24.23
C SER A 514 15.39 -42.46 -24.79
N GLY A 515 14.38 -43.28 -24.56
CA GLY A 515 14.29 -44.68 -24.99
C GLY A 515 13.21 -44.96 -26.06
N ARG A 516 12.71 -43.93 -26.76
CA ARG A 516 11.82 -44.09 -27.90
C ARG A 516 12.42 -43.53 -29.18
#